data_418b11b1cc0123bda269613d609454b7
#
_entry.id   418b11b1cc0123bda269613d609454b7
#
_cell.length_a   1.000
_cell.length_b   1.000
_cell.length_c   1.000
_cell.angle_alpha   90.00
_cell.angle_beta   90.00
_cell.angle_gamma   90.00
#
_symmetry.space_group_name_H-M   'P 1'
#
loop_
_entity.id
_entity.type
_entity.pdbx_description
1 polymer ?
#
loop_
_entity_poly.entity_id
_entity_poly.type
_entity_poly.pdbx_seq_one_letter_code
_entity_poly.pdbx_strand_id
1 'polypeptide(L)'
;MPRYSFYSFIGGSLLILATAFFYYPRWEKPNTEATISWDVSGYYMYLPSALIYHDLKKVAFFPEIEKKYNPGPGMGQAFKHEASGNYVMKYSCGQAFQFLPWFAVANAVAEPLGYPADGFSRPYQVAIGLGSLLIAILGLWFARKNLLEYFSDKATALALLGMVAGSNYLNYTAIDGAMTHNWLFTLYALLVWTT
;
A
#
# COMPACT_ATOMS: atom_id res chain seq x y z
N MET A 1 -0.70 -32.32 -5.42
CA MET A 1 -0.47 -30.90 -5.10
C MET A 1 0.29 -30.79 -3.80
N PRO A 2 1.28 -29.88 -3.66
CA PRO A 2 1.97 -29.60 -2.41
C PRO A 2 0.97 -29.11 -1.36
N ARG A 3 0.76 -29.92 -0.30
CA ARG A 3 -0.30 -29.65 0.70
C ARG A 3 0.16 -28.77 1.85
N TYR A 4 1.35 -29.04 2.38
CA TYR A 4 1.87 -28.30 3.56
C TYR A 4 2.08 -26.82 3.27
N SER A 5 2.77 -26.48 2.19
CA SER A 5 2.99 -25.10 1.79
C SER A 5 1.69 -24.38 1.41
N PHE A 6 0.69 -25.11 0.90
CA PHE A 6 -0.62 -24.51 0.62
C PHE A 6 -1.34 -24.13 1.92
N TYR A 7 -1.32 -25.02 2.94
CA TYR A 7 -1.91 -24.68 4.24
C TYR A 7 -1.16 -23.55 4.93
N SER A 8 0.18 -23.50 4.83
CA SER A 8 0.96 -22.38 5.35
C SER A 8 0.64 -21.07 4.64
N PHE A 9 0.46 -21.10 3.32
CA PHE A 9 -0.01 -19.94 2.54
C PHE A 9 -1.40 -19.47 3.01
N ILE A 10 -2.36 -20.36 3.15
CA ILE A 10 -3.71 -20.02 3.62
C ILE A 10 -3.64 -19.47 5.06
N GLY A 11 -2.95 -20.16 5.97
CA GLY A 11 -2.79 -19.70 7.36
C GLY A 11 -2.12 -18.36 7.46
N GLY A 12 -1.04 -18.11 6.70
CA GLY A 12 -0.36 -16.82 6.63
C GLY A 12 -1.26 -15.71 6.07
N SER A 13 -2.01 -16.01 4.99
CA SER A 13 -2.97 -15.06 4.42
C SER A 13 -4.09 -14.72 5.41
N LEU A 14 -4.64 -15.71 6.10
CA LEU A 14 -5.65 -15.48 7.14
C LEU A 14 -5.11 -14.67 8.31
N LEU A 15 -3.87 -14.91 8.73
CA LEU A 15 -3.22 -14.10 9.78
C LEU A 15 -3.05 -12.64 9.35
N ILE A 16 -2.60 -12.39 8.12
CA ILE A 16 -2.49 -11.03 7.54
C ILE A 16 -3.86 -10.35 7.54
N LEU A 17 -4.89 -11.02 7.02
CA LEU A 17 -6.25 -10.47 6.97
C LEU A 17 -6.80 -10.23 8.38
N ALA A 18 -6.66 -11.19 9.29
CA ALA A 18 -7.14 -11.05 10.66
C ALA A 18 -6.45 -9.87 11.37
N THR A 19 -5.14 -9.71 11.19
CA THR A 19 -4.40 -8.57 11.75
C THR A 19 -4.92 -7.24 11.18
N ALA A 20 -5.08 -7.16 9.85
CA ALA A 20 -5.53 -5.94 9.21
C ALA A 20 -6.98 -5.55 9.55
N PHE A 21 -7.89 -6.53 9.64
CA PHE A 21 -9.31 -6.24 9.87
C PHE A 21 -9.69 -6.13 11.35
N PHE A 22 -9.07 -6.91 12.23
CA PHE A 22 -9.50 -7.03 13.63
C PHE A 22 -8.53 -6.44 14.64
N TYR A 23 -7.23 -6.43 14.33
CA TYR A 23 -6.24 -5.88 15.25
C TYR A 23 -5.94 -4.41 14.95
N TYR A 24 -5.64 -4.07 13.69
CA TYR A 24 -5.26 -2.69 13.33
C TYR A 24 -5.81 -2.28 11.95
N PRO A 25 -7.13 -2.02 11.82
CA PRO A 25 -7.76 -1.56 10.58
C PRO A 25 -7.35 -0.10 10.28
N ARG A 26 -6.22 0.08 9.59
CA ARG A 26 -5.60 1.39 9.37
C ARG A 26 -6.50 2.36 8.59
N TRP A 27 -7.35 1.84 7.73
CA TRP A 27 -8.34 2.64 6.98
C TRP A 27 -9.47 3.23 7.84
N GLU A 28 -9.62 2.78 9.09
CA GLU A 28 -10.53 3.35 10.08
C GLU A 28 -9.85 4.37 11.00
N LYS A 29 -8.51 4.47 10.93
CA LYS A 29 -7.74 5.37 11.80
C LYS A 29 -7.68 6.77 11.22
N PRO A 30 -7.68 7.81 12.07
CA PRO A 30 -7.53 9.19 11.63
C PRO A 30 -6.07 9.62 11.52
N ASN A 31 -5.84 10.75 10.86
CA ASN A 31 -4.58 11.47 10.86
C ASN A 31 -3.38 10.62 10.42
N THR A 32 -2.29 10.71 11.15
CA THR A 32 -1.03 10.01 10.87
C THR A 32 -1.10 8.49 11.02
N GLU A 33 -2.19 7.96 11.59
CA GLU A 33 -2.43 6.52 11.67
C GLU A 33 -3.24 5.96 10.48
N ALA A 34 -3.76 6.82 9.61
CA ALA A 34 -4.51 6.42 8.43
C ALA A 34 -3.64 5.66 7.41
N THR A 35 -4.28 4.95 6.48
CA THR A 35 -3.57 4.20 5.42
C THR A 35 -2.68 5.11 4.58
N ILE A 36 -3.22 6.27 4.15
CA ILE A 36 -2.51 7.26 3.33
C ILE A 36 -1.92 8.32 4.27
N SER A 37 -0.81 7.96 4.93
CA SER A 37 -0.11 8.85 5.86
C SER A 37 1.40 8.68 5.74
N TRP A 38 2.17 9.60 6.31
CA TRP A 38 3.63 9.59 6.28
C TRP A 38 4.18 9.37 4.87
N ASP A 39 5.10 8.43 4.69
CA ASP A 39 5.74 8.11 3.41
C ASP A 39 4.73 7.65 2.35
N VAL A 40 3.66 6.95 2.76
CA VAL A 40 2.59 6.54 1.85
C VAL A 40 1.93 7.75 1.20
N SER A 41 1.68 8.82 1.95
CA SER A 41 1.12 10.06 1.39
C SER A 41 2.04 10.66 0.31
N GLY A 42 3.36 10.55 0.48
CA GLY A 42 4.33 11.02 -0.50
C GLY A 42 4.34 10.20 -1.81
N TYR A 43 4.23 8.88 -1.72
CA TYR A 43 4.07 8.03 -2.93
C TYR A 43 2.73 8.30 -3.63
N TYR A 44 1.69 8.49 -2.84
CA TYR A 44 0.31 8.61 -3.29
C TYR A 44 -0.01 9.98 -3.89
N MET A 45 0.65 11.06 -3.42
CA MET A 45 0.32 12.45 -3.73
C MET A 45 0.30 12.76 -5.23
N TYR A 46 1.05 12.05 -6.05
CA TYR A 46 1.00 12.18 -7.51
C TYR A 46 -0.41 12.00 -8.08
N LEU A 47 -1.21 11.10 -7.53
CA LEU A 47 -2.53 10.77 -8.05
C LEU A 47 -3.53 11.90 -7.88
N PRO A 48 -3.81 12.40 -6.66
CA PRO A 48 -4.70 13.54 -6.50
C PRO A 48 -4.14 14.81 -7.18
N SER A 49 -2.82 15.05 -7.11
CA SER A 49 -2.21 16.20 -7.78
C SER A 49 -2.43 16.21 -9.29
N ALA A 50 -2.34 15.04 -9.95
CA ALA A 50 -2.51 14.95 -11.40
C ALA A 50 -3.98 14.84 -11.81
N LEU A 51 -4.78 14.04 -11.10
CA LEU A 51 -6.09 13.58 -11.57
C LEU A 51 -7.27 14.34 -10.99
N ILE A 52 -7.12 14.96 -9.80
CA ILE A 52 -8.18 15.75 -9.16
C ILE A 52 -7.87 17.23 -9.25
N TYR A 53 -6.70 17.64 -8.76
CA TYR A 53 -6.35 19.05 -8.61
C TYR A 53 -5.61 19.65 -9.82
N HIS A 54 -5.11 18.81 -10.73
CA HIS A 54 -4.33 19.21 -11.91
C HIS A 54 -3.14 20.14 -11.55
N ASP A 55 -2.56 19.95 -10.38
CA ASP A 55 -1.48 20.78 -9.83
C ASP A 55 -0.33 19.93 -9.26
N LEU A 56 0.51 19.41 -10.15
CA LEU A 56 1.75 18.71 -9.80
C LEU A 56 2.89 19.67 -9.42
N LYS A 57 2.76 20.95 -9.76
CA LYS A 57 3.87 21.91 -9.61
C LYS A 57 3.83 22.68 -8.29
N LYS A 58 2.67 23.18 -7.94
CA LYS A 58 2.51 24.05 -6.75
C LYS A 58 1.94 23.31 -5.55
N VAL A 59 1.21 22.22 -5.80
CA VAL A 59 0.53 21.41 -4.77
C VAL A 59 -0.30 22.32 -3.83
N ALA A 60 -0.93 23.34 -4.39
CA ALA A 60 -1.59 24.42 -3.64
C ALA A 60 -2.80 23.93 -2.83
N PHE A 61 -3.35 22.76 -3.17
CA PHE A 61 -4.45 22.13 -2.46
C PHE A 61 -4.03 21.48 -1.13
N PHE A 62 -2.75 21.14 -0.97
CA PHE A 62 -2.29 20.29 0.14
C PHE A 62 -2.51 20.91 1.53
N PRO A 63 -2.37 22.20 1.79
CA PRO A 63 -2.67 22.78 3.10
C PRO A 63 -4.10 22.53 3.59
N GLU A 64 -5.09 22.46 2.69
CA GLU A 64 -6.47 22.12 3.04
C GLU A 64 -6.60 20.63 3.38
N ILE A 65 -5.93 19.76 2.62
CA ILE A 65 -5.86 18.32 2.91
C ILE A 65 -5.17 18.08 4.25
N GLU A 66 -4.06 18.75 4.50
CA GLU A 66 -3.34 18.66 5.78
C GLU A 66 -4.22 19.08 6.95
N LYS A 67 -4.90 20.22 6.84
CA LYS A 67 -5.83 20.69 7.88
C LYS A 67 -6.96 19.71 8.14
N LYS A 68 -7.45 19.04 7.11
CA LYS A 68 -8.61 18.14 7.19
C LYS A 68 -8.26 16.72 7.62
N TYR A 69 -7.16 16.18 7.14
CA TYR A 69 -6.80 14.76 7.30
C TYR A 69 -5.50 14.54 8.05
N ASN A 70 -4.64 15.57 8.19
CA ASN A 70 -3.35 15.49 8.86
C ASN A 70 -2.56 14.20 8.52
N PRO A 71 -2.25 13.92 7.25
CA PRO A 71 -1.59 12.68 6.83
C PRO A 71 -0.11 12.61 7.23
N GLY A 72 0.44 13.69 7.78
CA GLY A 72 1.82 13.82 8.25
C GLY A 72 2.16 15.28 8.49
N PRO A 73 3.25 15.60 9.19
CA PRO A 73 3.60 16.97 9.52
C PRO A 73 4.02 17.76 8.28
N GLY A 74 3.19 18.73 7.89
CA GLY A 74 3.46 19.69 6.82
C GLY A 74 3.67 19.05 5.44
N MET A 75 4.29 19.82 4.56
CA MET A 75 4.69 19.38 3.21
C MET A 75 5.96 18.48 3.22
N GLY A 76 6.19 17.68 4.28
CA GLY A 76 7.39 16.86 4.42
C GLY A 76 7.62 15.83 3.32
N GLN A 77 6.63 15.64 2.42
CA GLN A 77 6.71 14.73 1.28
C GLN A 77 7.00 15.43 -0.06
N ALA A 78 7.18 16.76 -0.04
CA ALA A 78 7.61 17.54 -1.19
C ALA A 78 8.49 18.70 -0.72
N PHE A 79 9.46 19.08 -1.56
CA PHE A 79 10.41 20.16 -1.28
C PHE A 79 10.20 21.31 -2.26
N LYS A 80 10.15 22.54 -1.75
CA LYS A 80 10.10 23.71 -2.59
C LYS A 80 11.46 23.93 -3.27
N HIS A 81 11.46 24.01 -4.58
CA HIS A 81 12.63 24.39 -5.35
C HIS A 81 12.62 25.92 -5.55
N GLU A 82 13.49 26.62 -4.84
CA GLU A 82 13.47 28.10 -4.73
C GLU A 82 13.57 28.80 -6.08
N ALA A 83 14.43 28.33 -6.99
CA ALA A 83 14.63 28.98 -8.29
C ALA A 83 13.38 28.93 -9.20
N SER A 84 12.55 27.89 -9.15
CA SER A 84 11.32 27.78 -9.95
C SER A 84 10.05 28.09 -9.15
N GLY A 85 10.15 28.10 -7.82
CA GLY A 85 9.02 28.18 -6.91
C GLY A 85 8.05 27.00 -7.01
N ASN A 86 8.47 25.89 -7.63
CA ASN A 86 7.70 24.65 -7.72
C ASN A 86 8.08 23.69 -6.60
N TYR A 87 7.22 22.70 -6.34
CA TYR A 87 7.54 21.60 -5.44
C TYR A 87 8.12 20.41 -6.20
N VAL A 88 9.06 19.73 -5.59
CA VAL A 88 9.65 18.48 -6.04
C VAL A 88 9.23 17.39 -5.06
N MET A 89 8.55 16.38 -5.55
CA MET A 89 8.12 15.24 -4.72
C MET A 89 9.33 14.46 -4.20
N LYS A 90 9.31 14.08 -2.92
CA LYS A 90 10.39 13.35 -2.24
C LYS A 90 10.64 11.97 -2.87
N TYR A 91 9.58 11.31 -3.29
CA TYR A 91 9.62 9.96 -3.83
C TYR A 91 9.37 9.95 -5.34
N SER A 92 9.81 8.86 -6.01
CA SER A 92 9.47 8.62 -7.40
C SER A 92 8.00 8.22 -7.57
N CYS A 93 7.45 8.43 -8.77
CA CYS A 93 6.04 8.15 -9.07
C CYS A 93 5.71 6.66 -9.28
N GLY A 94 6.69 5.75 -9.22
CA GLY A 94 6.47 4.32 -9.50
C GLY A 94 5.39 3.67 -8.64
N GLN A 95 5.35 3.98 -7.35
CA GLN A 95 4.32 3.48 -6.44
C GLN A 95 2.94 4.06 -6.77
N ALA A 96 2.85 5.30 -7.24
CA ALA A 96 1.59 5.90 -7.65
C ALA A 96 0.92 5.10 -8.80
N PHE A 97 1.70 4.62 -9.78
CA PHE A 97 1.16 3.76 -10.83
C PHE A 97 0.56 2.47 -10.29
N GLN A 98 1.14 1.89 -9.26
CA GLN A 98 0.60 0.68 -8.61
C GLN A 98 -0.67 0.99 -7.81
N PHE A 99 -0.78 2.18 -7.25
CA PHE A 99 -1.98 2.65 -6.56
C PHE A 99 -3.12 3.08 -7.50
N LEU A 100 -2.81 3.40 -8.75
CA LEU A 100 -3.76 3.99 -9.71
C LEU A 100 -5.08 3.20 -9.85
N PRO A 101 -5.11 1.86 -10.00
CA PRO A 101 -6.37 1.12 -10.11
C PRO A 101 -7.27 1.30 -8.88
N TRP A 102 -6.68 1.27 -7.69
CA TRP A 102 -7.37 1.42 -6.40
C TRP A 102 -7.86 2.84 -6.21
N PHE A 103 -7.05 3.82 -6.59
CA PHE A 103 -7.43 5.24 -6.62
C PHE A 103 -8.62 5.47 -7.55
N ALA A 104 -8.59 4.93 -8.76
CA ALA A 104 -9.67 5.09 -9.73
C ALA A 104 -11.01 4.52 -9.22
N VAL A 105 -10.98 3.34 -8.60
CA VAL A 105 -12.16 2.75 -7.94
C VAL A 105 -12.66 3.66 -6.82
N ALA A 106 -11.77 4.11 -5.93
CA ALA A 106 -12.14 4.99 -4.81
C ALA A 106 -12.77 6.30 -5.31
N ASN A 107 -12.16 6.91 -6.34
CA ASN A 107 -12.66 8.16 -6.94
C ASN A 107 -14.05 8.00 -7.55
N ALA A 108 -14.32 6.88 -8.21
CA ALA A 108 -15.61 6.59 -8.81
C ALA A 108 -16.73 6.37 -7.78
N VAL A 109 -16.39 5.84 -6.58
CA VAL A 109 -17.40 5.52 -5.56
C VAL A 109 -17.51 6.57 -4.44
N ALA A 110 -16.57 7.52 -4.34
CA ALA A 110 -16.54 8.48 -3.22
C ALA A 110 -17.84 9.28 -3.13
N GLU A 111 -18.21 10.03 -4.16
CA GLU A 111 -19.43 10.86 -4.17
C GLU A 111 -20.71 10.03 -4.04
N PRO A 112 -20.90 8.91 -4.78
CA PRO A 112 -22.04 8.03 -4.58
C PRO A 112 -22.21 7.51 -3.15
N LEU A 113 -21.11 7.36 -2.40
CA LEU A 113 -21.13 6.94 -0.99
C LEU A 113 -21.24 8.11 -0.01
N GLY A 114 -21.40 9.35 -0.50
CA GLY A 114 -21.51 10.55 0.33
C GLY A 114 -20.20 11.10 0.88
N TYR A 115 -19.07 10.71 0.30
CA TYR A 115 -17.75 11.21 0.67
C TYR A 115 -17.19 12.19 -0.37
N PRO A 116 -16.38 13.17 0.02
CA PRO A 116 -15.73 14.07 -0.94
C PRO A 116 -14.74 13.30 -1.82
N ALA A 117 -14.77 13.59 -3.12
CA ALA A 117 -13.81 13.05 -4.09
C ALA A 117 -12.50 13.86 -4.08
N ASP A 118 -11.88 14.01 -2.91
CA ASP A 118 -10.71 14.84 -2.66
C ASP A 118 -9.37 14.06 -2.64
N GLY A 119 -9.42 12.75 -2.90
CA GLY A 119 -8.24 11.90 -2.93
C GLY A 119 -7.83 11.34 -1.56
N PHE A 120 -8.39 11.82 -0.43
CA PHE A 120 -7.95 11.45 0.91
C PHE A 120 -9.07 10.95 1.82
N SER A 121 -10.32 11.10 1.41
CA SER A 121 -11.49 10.65 2.16
C SER A 121 -11.51 9.13 2.35
N ARG A 122 -12.39 8.64 3.22
CA ARG A 122 -12.44 7.22 3.63
C ARG A 122 -12.43 6.20 2.48
N PRO A 123 -13.14 6.36 1.35
CA PRO A 123 -13.06 5.43 0.23
C PRO A 123 -11.63 5.23 -0.30
N TYR A 124 -10.82 6.27 -0.34
CA TYR A 124 -9.42 6.15 -0.79
C TYR A 124 -8.57 5.40 0.23
N GLN A 125 -8.75 5.68 1.53
CA GLN A 125 -8.05 4.94 2.60
C GLN A 125 -8.34 3.44 2.53
N VAL A 126 -9.61 3.08 2.36
CA VAL A 126 -10.07 1.69 2.24
C VAL A 126 -9.53 1.03 0.97
N ALA A 127 -9.67 1.68 -0.18
CA ALA A 127 -9.25 1.10 -1.46
C ALA A 127 -7.74 0.82 -1.50
N ILE A 128 -6.91 1.77 -1.06
CA ILE A 128 -5.45 1.58 -0.98
C ILE A 128 -5.11 0.48 0.04
N GLY A 129 -5.77 0.45 1.19
CA GLY A 129 -5.58 -0.61 2.19
C GLY A 129 -5.93 -2.00 1.67
N LEU A 130 -7.10 -2.16 1.07
CA LEU A 130 -7.55 -3.44 0.50
C LEU A 130 -6.67 -3.87 -0.69
N GLY A 131 -6.28 -2.92 -1.54
CA GLY A 131 -5.33 -3.17 -2.62
C GLY A 131 -4.01 -3.70 -2.11
N SER A 132 -3.49 -3.10 -1.05
CA SER A 132 -2.25 -3.54 -0.41
C SER A 132 -2.33 -4.95 0.17
N LEU A 133 -3.47 -5.32 0.76
CA LEU A 133 -3.71 -6.68 1.26
C LEU A 133 -3.76 -7.71 0.11
N LEU A 134 -4.42 -7.38 -0.99
CA LEU A 134 -4.43 -8.25 -2.17
C LEU A 134 -3.02 -8.46 -2.71
N ILE A 135 -2.24 -7.40 -2.83
CA ILE A 135 -0.84 -7.46 -3.27
C ILE A 135 0.00 -8.34 -2.31
N ALA A 136 -0.19 -8.21 -1.00
CA ALA A 136 0.49 -9.04 -0.01
C ALA A 136 0.21 -10.54 -0.20
N ILE A 137 -1.05 -10.90 -0.40
CA ILE A 137 -1.46 -12.29 -0.64
C ILE A 137 -0.87 -12.83 -1.94
N LEU A 138 -0.86 -12.02 -3.01
CA LEU A 138 -0.22 -12.36 -4.28
C LEU A 138 1.29 -12.55 -4.11
N GLY A 139 1.95 -11.67 -3.35
CA GLY A 139 3.38 -11.78 -3.04
C GLY A 139 3.70 -13.10 -2.32
N LEU A 140 2.92 -13.45 -1.31
CA LEU A 140 3.08 -14.71 -0.59
C LEU A 140 2.83 -15.92 -1.49
N TRP A 141 1.88 -15.82 -2.42
CA TRP A 141 1.62 -16.85 -3.43
C TRP A 141 2.80 -17.03 -4.38
N PHE A 142 3.35 -15.96 -4.95
CA PHE A 142 4.52 -16.03 -5.84
C PHE A 142 5.77 -16.52 -5.10
N ALA A 143 6.00 -16.07 -3.86
CA ALA A 143 7.07 -16.58 -3.02
C ALA A 143 6.94 -18.12 -2.82
N ARG A 144 5.72 -18.60 -2.55
CA ARG A 144 5.46 -20.04 -2.48
C ARG A 144 5.80 -20.76 -3.80
N LYS A 145 5.41 -20.19 -4.94
CA LYS A 145 5.72 -20.77 -6.25
C LYS A 145 7.21 -20.88 -6.48
N ASN A 146 7.94 -19.80 -6.25
CA ASN A 146 9.40 -19.77 -6.39
C ASN A 146 10.10 -20.78 -5.50
N LEU A 147 9.70 -20.87 -4.23
CA LEU A 147 10.30 -21.83 -3.29
C LEU A 147 10.06 -23.28 -3.70
N LEU A 148 8.91 -23.61 -4.26
CA LEU A 148 8.57 -24.95 -4.70
C LEU A 148 9.37 -25.44 -5.91
N GLU A 149 9.99 -24.55 -6.68
CA GLU A 149 10.91 -24.93 -7.78
C GLU A 149 12.22 -25.54 -7.24
N TYR A 150 12.66 -25.12 -6.05
CA TYR A 150 13.95 -25.50 -5.52
C TYR A 150 13.90 -26.33 -4.23
N PHE A 151 12.78 -26.29 -3.49
CA PHE A 151 12.68 -26.87 -2.17
C PHE A 151 11.47 -27.81 -2.03
N SER A 152 11.57 -28.73 -1.08
CA SER A 152 10.46 -29.61 -0.76
C SER A 152 9.26 -28.84 -0.20
N ASP A 153 8.04 -29.43 -0.33
CA ASP A 153 6.79 -28.82 0.18
C ASP A 153 6.85 -28.50 1.68
N LYS A 154 7.52 -29.35 2.49
CA LYS A 154 7.68 -29.10 3.93
C LYS A 154 8.65 -27.94 4.21
N ALA A 155 9.77 -27.85 3.49
CA ALA A 155 10.71 -26.74 3.63
C ALA A 155 10.06 -25.42 3.22
N THR A 156 9.34 -25.41 2.10
CA THR A 156 8.56 -24.26 1.64
C THR A 156 7.51 -23.84 2.67
N ALA A 157 6.81 -24.79 3.28
CA ALA A 157 5.83 -24.51 4.33
C ALA A 157 6.46 -23.79 5.53
N LEU A 158 7.59 -24.30 6.03
CA LEU A 158 8.32 -23.69 7.14
C LEU A 158 8.86 -22.30 6.77
N ALA A 159 9.37 -22.11 5.55
CA ALA A 159 9.85 -20.82 5.08
C ALA A 159 8.73 -19.77 5.04
N LEU A 160 7.54 -20.12 4.53
CA LEU A 160 6.38 -19.24 4.52
C LEU A 160 5.91 -18.85 5.93
N LEU A 161 5.86 -19.81 6.86
CA LEU A 161 5.52 -19.52 8.25
C LEU A 161 6.57 -18.61 8.91
N GLY A 162 7.86 -18.90 8.71
CA GLY A 162 8.95 -18.05 9.19
C GLY A 162 8.92 -16.65 8.59
N MET A 163 8.56 -16.52 7.31
CA MET A 163 8.40 -15.22 6.65
C MET A 163 7.27 -14.41 7.28
N VAL A 164 6.08 -14.98 7.46
CA VAL A 164 4.92 -14.27 7.98
C VAL A 164 5.04 -14.00 9.47
N ALA A 165 5.43 -14.99 10.29
CA ALA A 165 5.41 -14.88 11.74
C ALA A 165 6.77 -14.51 12.36
N GLY A 166 7.87 -14.73 11.64
CA GLY A 166 9.23 -14.54 12.13
C GLY A 166 9.99 -13.35 11.52
N SER A 167 9.33 -12.53 10.70
CA SER A 167 9.94 -11.35 10.09
C SER A 167 9.01 -10.13 10.12
N ASN A 168 9.49 -9.01 9.59
CA ASN A 168 8.67 -7.80 9.43
C ASN A 168 7.57 -7.92 8.36
N TYR A 169 7.45 -9.09 7.70
CA TYR A 169 6.47 -9.27 6.63
C TYR A 169 5.04 -9.04 7.11
N LEU A 170 4.66 -9.57 8.28
CA LEU A 170 3.32 -9.35 8.84
C LEU A 170 3.04 -7.86 9.06
N ASN A 171 3.98 -7.11 9.61
CA ASN A 171 3.81 -5.67 9.81
C ASN A 171 3.63 -4.93 8.48
N TYR A 172 4.54 -5.17 7.51
CA TYR A 172 4.51 -4.48 6.22
C TYR A 172 3.44 -5.00 5.25
N THR A 173 2.67 -6.00 5.61
CA THR A 173 1.52 -6.46 4.81
C THR A 173 0.18 -6.13 5.45
N ALA A 174 0.07 -6.31 6.76
CA ALA A 174 -1.19 -6.17 7.48
C ALA A 174 -1.42 -4.77 8.08
N ILE A 175 -0.35 -4.11 8.55
CA ILE A 175 -0.43 -2.80 9.22
C ILE A 175 0.04 -1.70 8.26
N ASP A 176 1.29 -1.76 7.82
CA ASP A 176 1.90 -0.78 6.92
C ASP A 176 1.87 -1.22 5.44
N GLY A 177 0.81 -1.92 5.04
CA GLY A 177 0.69 -2.58 3.74
C GLY A 177 0.81 -1.65 2.52
N ALA A 178 0.46 -0.39 2.66
CA ALA A 178 0.60 0.61 1.61
C ALA A 178 2.05 1.12 1.42
N MET A 179 2.98 0.77 2.33
CA MET A 179 4.39 1.08 2.14
C MET A 179 4.98 0.28 0.96
N THR A 180 6.01 0.82 0.33
CA THR A 180 6.69 0.20 -0.82
C THR A 180 7.24 -1.20 -0.56
N HIS A 181 7.54 -1.55 0.68
CA HIS A 181 8.10 -2.86 1.07
C HIS A 181 7.25 -4.04 0.60
N ASN A 182 5.94 -3.99 0.87
CA ASN A 182 4.97 -5.00 0.45
C ASN A 182 4.89 -5.12 -1.08
N TRP A 183 4.77 -3.98 -1.76
CA TRP A 183 4.61 -3.91 -3.20
C TRP A 183 5.86 -4.37 -3.95
N LEU A 184 7.05 -3.94 -3.49
CA LEU A 184 8.33 -4.37 -4.06
C LEU A 184 8.56 -5.86 -3.84
N PHE A 185 8.26 -6.38 -2.64
CA PHE A 185 8.34 -7.82 -2.39
C PHE A 185 7.55 -8.62 -3.42
N THR A 186 6.31 -8.22 -3.66
CA THR A 186 5.42 -8.89 -4.62
C THR A 186 5.96 -8.80 -6.06
N LEU A 187 6.45 -7.61 -6.47
CA LEU A 187 7.05 -7.44 -7.80
C LEU A 187 8.30 -8.30 -7.99
N TYR A 188 9.19 -8.36 -6.98
CA TYR A 188 10.36 -9.23 -7.05
C TYR A 188 9.99 -10.70 -7.04
N ALA A 189 9.01 -11.11 -6.23
CA ALA A 189 8.54 -12.49 -6.23
C ALA A 189 7.93 -12.89 -7.58
N LEU A 190 7.16 -11.98 -8.20
CA LEU A 190 6.63 -12.17 -9.56
C LEU A 190 7.75 -12.24 -10.61
N LEU A 191 8.72 -11.31 -10.55
CA LEU A 191 9.85 -11.28 -11.48
C LEU A 191 10.61 -12.62 -11.43
N VAL A 192 10.98 -13.10 -10.26
CA VAL A 192 11.67 -14.39 -10.10
C VAL A 192 10.83 -15.55 -10.61
N TRP A 193 9.51 -15.50 -10.44
CA TRP A 193 8.62 -16.56 -10.93
C TRP A 193 8.51 -16.60 -12.46
N THR A 194 8.72 -15.47 -13.15
CA THR A 194 8.57 -15.34 -14.60
C THR A 194 9.89 -15.48 -15.37
N THR A 195 11.03 -15.54 -14.70
CA THR A 195 12.37 -15.73 -15.28
C THR A 195 12.89 -17.14 -15.09
#